data_59aec7aea24eabb37c042b531ff744c3
#
_entry.id   59aec7aea24eabb37c042b531ff744c3
#
_cell.length_a   1.000
_cell.length_b   1.000
_cell.length_c   1.000
_cell.angle_alpha   90.00
_cell.angle_beta   90.00
_cell.angle_gamma   90.00
#
_symmetry.space_group_name_H-M   'P 1'
#
loop_
_entity.id
_entity.type
_entity.pdbx_description
1 polymer ?
#
loop_
_entity_poly.entity_id
_entity_poly.type
_entity_poly.pdbx_seq_one_letter_code
_entity_poly.pdbx_strand_id
1 'polypeptide(L)'
;MSSIFKVAGVTATLLVSLSATAQIGEPFIHDPSTVMKCDGKYYTFGTGGGGLISDDGWSWHGGAVRPGRGAAPDAVKIGDRYLVAYSATGGGLGGSHKGSVLTMWNKTLDPSSPDFAFTEPIEVAWSEDGDDCDAIDAGLLLDPIDGRLWLSYGTYFGFIRIVELDPATGARIEGNTPVDIAIDCEATDLIYRDGWYYLLGTHGTCCDGPNSTYNIIVGRSRNVTGPYLDKLGRDMLKGGGKMVIAARDNMTGAGHFGRYVEDEGVEKMSCHFEADFNRGGMSVLAFYPLLWNDGWPVAGEAFREGTYEIESERRGYALELCVDFQRMEGGKHRFWEPVTEPLQPLKTQTLDVVIGSWSDGDINVRIGDYMFRPHQKWTITEVPEAGGYLTSPYYKITIEGTERALAATPDAEVITVPQYTGAPEQLWRIEQLVDGTYRIMPKEVPGHDGNLVLMSIADSTPTLGEYDFNSDNCKWRFRKP
;
A
#
# COMPACT_ATOMS: atom_id res chain seq x y z
N MET A 1 -65.65 -6.16 18.76
CA MET A 1 -64.35 -6.73 19.19
C MET A 1 -63.40 -6.69 17.99
N SER A 2 -62.56 -5.71 17.93
CA SER A 2 -61.65 -5.51 16.81
C SER A 2 -60.22 -5.71 17.33
N SER A 3 -59.54 -6.75 16.86
CA SER A 3 -58.19 -7.10 17.21
C SER A 3 -57.21 -6.34 16.30
N ILE A 4 -56.41 -5.46 16.87
CA ILE A 4 -55.32 -4.74 16.20
C ILE A 4 -54.08 -5.62 16.30
N PHE A 5 -53.62 -6.16 15.18
CA PHE A 5 -52.30 -6.76 15.06
C PHE A 5 -51.25 -5.67 14.90
N LYS A 6 -50.36 -5.53 15.89
CA LYS A 6 -49.11 -4.75 15.77
C LYS A 6 -48.10 -5.59 15.02
N VAL A 7 -47.73 -5.17 13.83
CA VAL A 7 -46.55 -5.68 13.11
C VAL A 7 -45.34 -4.93 13.64
N ALA A 8 -44.46 -5.62 14.33
CA ALA A 8 -43.15 -5.11 14.69
C ALA A 8 -42.23 -5.20 13.47
N GLY A 9 -41.89 -4.07 12.89
CA GLY A 9 -40.89 -3.99 11.83
C GLY A 9 -39.49 -4.19 12.42
N VAL A 10 -38.86 -5.31 12.05
CA VAL A 10 -37.44 -5.54 12.29
C VAL A 10 -36.69 -4.80 11.18
N THR A 11 -36.09 -3.69 11.52
CA THR A 11 -35.14 -3.00 10.63
C THR A 11 -33.84 -3.79 10.67
N ALA A 12 -33.59 -4.63 9.68
CA ALA A 12 -32.30 -5.26 9.48
C ALA A 12 -31.35 -4.18 8.95
N THR A 13 -30.47 -3.70 9.80
CA THR A 13 -29.33 -2.89 9.36
C THR A 13 -28.38 -3.85 8.66
N LEU A 14 -28.30 -3.77 7.32
CA LEU A 14 -27.24 -4.41 6.56
C LEU A 14 -25.93 -3.72 6.96
N LEU A 15 -25.15 -4.36 7.79
CA LEU A 15 -23.73 -4.07 7.93
C LEU A 15 -23.07 -4.56 6.64
N VAL A 16 -22.88 -3.66 5.68
CA VAL A 16 -21.97 -3.88 4.57
C VAL A 16 -20.57 -3.87 5.18
N SER A 17 -19.97 -5.04 5.33
CA SER A 17 -18.55 -5.13 5.61
C SER A 17 -17.81 -4.56 4.39
N LEU A 18 -17.40 -3.31 4.47
CA LEU A 18 -16.44 -2.74 3.54
C LEU A 18 -15.17 -3.57 3.68
N SER A 19 -14.73 -4.20 2.60
CA SER A 19 -13.45 -4.90 2.60
C SER A 19 -12.33 -3.91 2.87
N ALA A 20 -11.41 -4.26 3.76
CA ALA A 20 -10.29 -3.47 4.32
C ALA A 20 -9.34 -2.80 3.31
N THR A 21 -9.51 -3.03 2.04
CA THR A 21 -8.58 -2.62 0.98
C THR A 21 -8.98 -1.35 0.23
N ALA A 22 -10.18 -0.82 0.48
CA ALA A 22 -10.65 0.36 -0.23
C ALA A 22 -10.29 1.64 0.52
N GLN A 23 -9.64 2.58 -0.17
CA GLN A 23 -9.49 3.95 0.32
C GLN A 23 -10.86 4.51 0.67
N ILE A 24 -10.98 5.28 1.76
CA ILE A 24 -12.26 5.86 2.17
C ILE A 24 -12.44 7.30 1.67
N GLY A 25 -13.61 7.89 1.92
CA GLY A 25 -13.99 9.19 1.42
C GLY A 25 -14.44 9.14 -0.04
N GLU A 26 -13.86 10.01 -0.86
CA GLU A 26 -14.17 10.16 -2.28
C GLU A 26 -12.94 9.86 -3.14
N PRO A 27 -12.40 8.64 -3.14
CA PRO A 27 -11.17 8.29 -3.87
C PRO A 27 -11.39 8.13 -5.39
N PHE A 28 -12.32 8.88 -5.96
CA PHE A 28 -12.72 8.77 -7.37
C PHE A 28 -11.72 9.48 -8.27
N ILE A 29 -10.98 8.72 -9.05
CA ILE A 29 -9.95 9.21 -9.96
C ILE A 29 -9.76 8.24 -11.11
N HIS A 30 -9.37 8.77 -12.27
CA HIS A 30 -8.86 8.02 -13.40
C HIS A 30 -7.45 8.53 -13.71
N ASP A 31 -6.51 7.62 -14.03
CA ASP A 31 -5.10 7.89 -14.31
C ASP A 31 -4.41 8.69 -13.18
N PRO A 32 -4.32 8.15 -11.96
CA PRO A 32 -3.66 8.85 -10.87
C PRO A 32 -2.16 8.97 -11.11
N SER A 33 -1.61 10.17 -11.01
CA SER A 33 -0.16 10.37 -10.94
C SER A 33 0.46 9.64 -9.77
N THR A 34 1.78 9.45 -9.78
CA THR A 34 2.55 9.09 -8.59
C THR A 34 2.16 10.00 -7.42
N VAL A 35 1.89 9.40 -6.26
CA VAL A 35 1.47 10.13 -5.06
C VAL A 35 2.64 10.90 -4.49
N MET A 36 2.46 12.20 -4.30
CA MET A 36 3.45 13.10 -3.73
C MET A 36 3.06 13.51 -2.32
N LYS A 37 4.02 13.52 -1.39
CA LYS A 37 3.85 14.12 -0.06
C LYS A 37 4.35 15.56 -0.09
N CYS A 38 3.49 16.50 0.30
CA CYS A 38 3.76 17.93 0.37
C CYS A 38 3.13 18.49 1.64
N ASP A 39 3.92 19.17 2.48
CA ASP A 39 3.46 19.84 3.71
C ASP A 39 2.60 18.94 4.64
N GLY A 40 3.02 17.68 4.77
CA GLY A 40 2.36 16.69 5.63
C GLY A 40 1.16 15.98 4.99
N LYS A 41 0.70 16.43 3.82
CA LYS A 41 -0.45 15.86 3.09
C LYS A 41 0.00 15.07 1.85
N TYR A 42 -0.89 14.24 1.34
CA TYR A 42 -0.70 13.45 0.13
C TYR A 42 -1.53 14.02 -1.02
N TYR A 43 -0.94 14.06 -2.21
CA TYR A 43 -1.55 14.61 -3.42
C TYR A 43 -1.37 13.64 -4.58
N THR A 44 -2.40 13.49 -5.41
CA THR A 44 -2.31 12.83 -6.71
C THR A 44 -3.20 13.57 -7.71
N PHE A 45 -2.73 13.68 -8.95
CA PHE A 45 -3.45 14.33 -10.03
C PHE A 45 -4.07 13.25 -10.95
N GLY A 46 -5.19 13.55 -11.56
CA GLY A 46 -5.86 12.65 -12.49
C GLY A 46 -6.13 13.28 -13.84
N THR A 47 -6.67 12.47 -14.74
CA THR A 47 -7.22 12.93 -16.01
C THR A 47 -8.29 14.00 -15.78
N GLY A 48 -8.27 15.06 -16.59
CA GLY A 48 -9.20 16.20 -16.51
C GLY A 48 -8.68 17.42 -15.74
N GLY A 49 -7.49 17.36 -15.14
CA GLY A 49 -6.83 18.51 -14.46
C GLY A 49 -7.14 18.66 -12.99
N GLY A 50 -7.99 17.80 -12.42
CA GLY A 50 -8.23 17.68 -10.99
C GLY A 50 -7.35 16.60 -10.35
N GLY A 51 -7.61 16.34 -9.06
CA GLY A 51 -6.95 15.28 -8.33
C GLY A 51 -7.45 15.19 -6.90
N LEU A 52 -6.79 14.36 -6.13
CA LEU A 52 -7.16 14.02 -4.76
C LEU A 52 -6.13 14.53 -3.76
N ILE A 53 -6.61 14.85 -2.55
CA ILE A 53 -5.82 15.24 -1.39
C ILE A 53 -6.19 14.31 -0.24
N SER A 54 -5.21 13.98 0.59
CA SER A 54 -5.41 13.24 1.83
C SER A 54 -4.47 13.74 2.93
N ASP A 55 -4.98 13.81 4.17
CA ASP A 55 -4.16 14.13 5.34
C ASP A 55 -3.41 12.90 5.88
N ASP A 56 -3.93 11.69 5.67
CA ASP A 56 -3.40 10.45 6.21
C ASP A 56 -3.01 9.41 5.12
N GLY A 57 -3.31 9.69 3.86
CA GLY A 57 -3.10 8.79 2.73
C GLY A 57 -4.15 7.68 2.61
N TRP A 58 -5.15 7.62 3.49
CA TRP A 58 -6.21 6.61 3.46
C TRP A 58 -7.59 7.20 3.21
N SER A 59 -7.89 8.36 3.79
CA SER A 59 -9.11 9.13 3.52
C SER A 59 -8.85 10.20 2.47
N TRP A 60 -9.49 10.09 1.32
CA TRP A 60 -9.26 10.95 0.17
C TRP A 60 -10.47 11.81 -0.18
N HIS A 61 -10.21 13.01 -0.66
CA HIS A 61 -11.22 13.93 -1.19
C HIS A 61 -10.67 14.72 -2.39
N GLY A 62 -11.56 15.24 -3.22
CA GLY A 62 -11.17 16.11 -4.32
C GLY A 62 -10.54 17.42 -3.81
N GLY A 63 -9.65 18.01 -4.63
CA GLY A 63 -9.06 19.30 -4.28
C GLY A 63 -7.67 19.55 -4.82
N ALA A 64 -6.92 18.51 -5.20
CA ALA A 64 -5.68 18.73 -5.94
C ALA A 64 -6.00 19.33 -7.31
N VAL A 65 -5.24 20.34 -7.71
CA VAL A 65 -5.48 21.12 -8.92
C VAL A 65 -4.16 21.31 -9.67
N ARG A 66 -4.20 21.11 -10.97
CA ARG A 66 -3.17 21.60 -11.90
C ARG A 66 -3.81 22.42 -13.01
N PRO A 67 -3.12 23.40 -13.59
CA PRO A 67 -3.60 24.11 -14.77
C PRO A 67 -3.75 23.18 -15.98
N GLY A 68 -4.63 23.57 -16.89
CA GLY A 68 -4.91 22.83 -18.10
C GLY A 68 -5.76 21.58 -17.84
N ARG A 69 -6.57 21.25 -18.82
CA ARG A 69 -7.20 19.93 -18.93
C ARG A 69 -6.21 19.00 -19.59
N GLY A 70 -6.46 17.73 -19.58
CA GLY A 70 -5.63 16.76 -20.26
C GLY A 70 -5.62 15.45 -19.50
N ALA A 71 -4.85 14.49 -19.98
CA ALA A 71 -4.92 13.13 -19.51
C ALA A 71 -3.61 12.67 -18.85
N ALA A 72 -3.74 11.60 -18.08
CA ALA A 72 -2.66 10.75 -17.62
C ALA A 72 -1.43 11.53 -17.11
N PRO A 73 -1.57 12.28 -16.02
CA PRO A 73 -0.46 13.03 -15.45
C PRO A 73 0.48 12.14 -14.67
N ASP A 74 1.74 12.60 -14.52
CA ASP A 74 2.63 12.11 -13.49
C ASP A 74 3.36 13.25 -12.77
N ALA A 75 3.94 12.98 -11.60
CA ALA A 75 4.58 13.97 -10.77
C ALA A 75 5.83 13.41 -10.09
N VAL A 76 6.88 14.23 -10.03
CA VAL A 76 8.12 13.92 -9.33
C VAL A 76 8.63 15.12 -8.54
N LYS A 77 9.17 14.86 -7.34
CA LYS A 77 9.82 15.90 -6.53
C LYS A 77 11.29 16.01 -6.91
N ILE A 78 11.75 17.22 -7.26
CA ILE A 78 13.15 17.52 -7.58
C ILE A 78 13.62 18.69 -6.72
N GLY A 79 14.49 18.41 -5.75
CA GLY A 79 14.90 19.38 -4.75
C GLY A 79 13.71 19.84 -3.88
N ASP A 80 13.42 21.13 -3.93
CA ASP A 80 12.35 21.80 -3.18
C ASP A 80 11.07 22.05 -4.02
N ARG A 81 11.01 21.51 -5.24
CA ARG A 81 9.91 21.73 -6.20
C ARG A 81 9.32 20.40 -6.69
N TYR A 82 8.15 20.50 -7.29
CA TYR A 82 7.44 19.42 -7.93
C TYR A 82 7.34 19.69 -9.43
N LEU A 83 7.79 18.75 -10.24
CA LEU A 83 7.54 18.71 -11.69
C LEU A 83 6.32 17.84 -11.93
N VAL A 84 5.34 18.39 -12.65
CA VAL A 84 4.15 17.65 -13.09
C VAL A 84 4.18 17.57 -14.62
N ALA A 85 4.09 16.38 -15.14
CA ALA A 85 3.88 16.12 -16.57
C ALA A 85 2.42 15.72 -16.83
N TYR A 86 1.88 16.07 -18.00
CA TYR A 86 0.54 15.64 -18.40
C TYR A 86 0.38 15.75 -19.92
N SER A 87 -0.59 15.04 -20.46
CA SER A 87 -0.89 15.05 -21.89
C SER A 87 -1.95 16.08 -22.20
N ALA A 88 -1.65 17.04 -23.07
CA ALA A 88 -2.60 18.07 -23.46
C ALA A 88 -3.60 17.56 -24.51
N THR A 89 -3.16 16.73 -25.41
CA THR A 89 -3.92 16.08 -26.47
C THR A 89 -3.36 14.67 -26.68
N GLY A 90 -4.01 13.87 -27.49
CA GLY A 90 -3.57 12.52 -27.83
C GLY A 90 -4.58 11.45 -27.45
N GLY A 91 -4.22 10.21 -27.70
CA GLY A 91 -4.95 9.06 -27.19
C GLY A 91 -5.63 8.14 -28.19
N GLY A 92 -5.29 8.15 -29.46
CA GLY A 92 -5.60 7.10 -30.45
C GLY A 92 -7.05 6.60 -30.57
N LEU A 93 -7.85 6.72 -29.52
CA LEU A 93 -9.26 6.27 -29.46
C LEU A 93 -10.16 6.91 -30.52
N GLY A 94 -9.77 8.08 -31.06
CA GLY A 94 -10.45 8.75 -32.18
C GLY A 94 -9.82 8.48 -33.51
N GLY A 95 -8.80 7.61 -33.60
CA GLY A 95 -8.04 7.34 -34.82
C GLY A 95 -7.02 8.40 -35.18
N SER A 96 -6.65 9.28 -34.25
CA SER A 96 -5.60 10.29 -34.41
C SER A 96 -4.46 10.00 -33.42
N HIS A 97 -3.23 9.98 -33.92
CA HIS A 97 -2.02 9.89 -33.12
C HIS A 97 -1.48 11.25 -32.65
N LYS A 98 -2.16 12.34 -33.06
CA LYS A 98 -1.74 13.69 -32.70
C LYS A 98 -1.84 13.92 -31.19
N GLY A 99 -0.71 14.17 -30.57
CA GLY A 99 -0.61 14.36 -29.13
C GLY A 99 0.54 15.24 -28.69
N SER A 100 0.49 15.71 -27.44
CA SER A 100 1.61 16.40 -26.81
C SER A 100 1.64 16.17 -25.31
N VAL A 101 2.85 16.00 -24.77
CA VAL A 101 3.13 15.94 -23.34
C VAL A 101 3.77 17.25 -22.91
N LEU A 102 3.23 17.83 -21.86
CA LEU A 102 3.67 19.10 -21.27
C LEU A 102 4.21 18.88 -19.87
N THR A 103 5.19 19.69 -19.45
CA THR A 103 5.69 19.76 -18.08
C THR A 103 5.49 21.13 -17.47
N MET A 104 5.29 21.20 -16.16
CA MET A 104 5.19 22.44 -15.40
C MET A 104 5.70 22.25 -13.97
N TRP A 105 6.19 23.31 -13.36
CA TRP A 105 6.72 23.32 -12.00
C TRP A 105 5.79 23.99 -11.01
N ASN A 106 5.81 23.51 -9.76
CA ASN A 106 5.25 24.23 -8.61
C ASN A 106 6.15 24.00 -7.38
N LYS A 107 6.17 24.97 -6.47
CA LYS A 107 6.89 24.84 -5.18
C LYS A 107 6.11 24.03 -4.16
N THR A 108 4.79 24.07 -4.23
CA THR A 108 3.90 23.35 -3.34
C THR A 108 2.75 22.76 -4.13
N LEU A 109 2.16 21.69 -3.60
CA LEU A 109 0.95 21.07 -4.18
C LEU A 109 -0.31 21.48 -3.41
N ASP A 110 -0.19 22.27 -2.34
CA ASP A 110 -1.31 22.78 -1.57
C ASP A 110 -1.95 24.00 -2.26
N PRO A 111 -3.17 23.89 -2.81
CA PRO A 111 -3.86 25.00 -3.47
C PRO A 111 -4.19 26.18 -2.54
N SER A 112 -4.16 25.97 -1.23
CA SER A 112 -4.39 27.03 -0.23
C SER A 112 -3.14 27.83 0.11
N SER A 113 -1.97 27.36 -0.31
CA SER A 113 -0.69 28.03 -0.05
C SER A 113 -0.54 29.29 -0.90
N PRO A 114 0.00 30.40 -0.34
CA PRO A 114 0.33 31.59 -1.12
C PRO A 114 1.42 31.36 -2.18
N ASP A 115 2.21 30.30 -2.02
CA ASP A 115 3.26 29.90 -2.98
C ASP A 115 2.73 28.96 -4.08
N PHE A 116 1.45 28.63 -4.09
CA PHE A 116 0.84 27.78 -5.10
C PHE A 116 0.75 28.51 -6.44
N ALA A 117 1.72 28.25 -7.29
CA ALA A 117 1.79 28.85 -8.63
C ALA A 117 2.56 27.93 -9.59
N PHE A 118 1.84 27.35 -10.54
CA PHE A 118 2.47 26.61 -11.63
C PHE A 118 3.15 27.54 -12.63
N THR A 119 4.30 27.11 -13.17
CA THR A 119 4.94 27.80 -14.30
C THR A 119 4.10 27.61 -15.56
N GLU A 120 4.41 28.41 -16.61
CA GLU A 120 3.90 28.13 -17.93
C GLU A 120 4.34 26.73 -18.38
N PRO A 121 3.45 25.96 -19.05
CA PRO A 121 3.77 24.63 -19.51
C PRO A 121 4.79 24.61 -20.65
N ILE A 122 5.67 23.61 -20.67
CA ILE A 122 6.69 23.39 -21.68
C ILE A 122 6.34 22.08 -22.41
N GLU A 123 6.24 22.13 -23.73
CA GLU A 123 6.07 20.91 -24.56
C GLU A 123 7.39 20.12 -24.62
N VAL A 124 7.35 18.86 -24.24
CA VAL A 124 8.54 17.98 -24.13
C VAL A 124 8.49 16.74 -25.03
N ALA A 125 7.29 16.33 -25.44
CA ALA A 125 7.07 15.29 -26.42
C ALA A 125 5.84 15.64 -27.27
N TRP A 126 5.84 15.22 -28.53
CA TRP A 126 4.73 15.42 -29.48
C TRP A 126 4.66 14.29 -30.49
N SER A 127 3.51 14.12 -31.10
CA SER A 127 3.23 13.18 -32.17
C SER A 127 2.22 13.78 -33.16
N GLU A 128 2.28 13.31 -34.40
CA GLU A 128 1.36 13.68 -35.46
C GLU A 128 0.64 12.44 -36.02
N ASP A 129 -0.39 12.62 -36.83
CA ASP A 129 -1.27 11.54 -37.32
C ASP A 129 -0.57 10.43 -38.12
N GLY A 130 0.62 10.63 -38.59
CA GLY A 130 1.39 9.62 -39.33
C GLY A 130 2.45 8.89 -38.48
N ASP A 131 2.55 9.24 -37.22
CA ASP A 131 3.55 8.65 -36.31
C ASP A 131 3.13 7.27 -35.82
N ASP A 132 4.10 6.51 -35.32
CA ASP A 132 3.94 5.17 -34.75
C ASP A 132 3.98 5.20 -33.20
N CYS A 133 3.72 6.36 -32.60
CA CYS A 133 3.65 6.60 -31.17
C CYS A 133 2.68 7.76 -30.90
N ASP A 134 1.86 7.62 -29.87
CA ASP A 134 1.04 8.71 -29.34
C ASP A 134 1.81 9.43 -28.23
N ALA A 135 1.90 10.76 -28.28
CA ALA A 135 2.49 11.54 -27.17
C ALA A 135 1.44 11.77 -26.08
N ILE A 136 1.24 10.75 -25.26
CA ILE A 136 0.30 10.71 -24.13
C ILE A 136 0.89 9.85 -23.00
N ASP A 137 0.27 9.82 -21.85
CA ASP A 137 0.59 8.96 -20.70
C ASP A 137 2.02 9.15 -20.19
N ALA A 138 2.26 10.31 -19.60
CA ALA A 138 3.56 10.70 -19.08
C ALA A 138 3.94 9.91 -17.82
N GLY A 139 5.14 9.32 -17.81
CA GLY A 139 5.79 8.76 -16.61
C GLY A 139 7.17 9.40 -16.39
N LEU A 140 7.46 9.87 -15.19
CA LEU A 140 8.67 10.61 -14.84
C LEU A 140 9.59 9.81 -13.92
N LEU A 141 10.87 9.68 -14.28
CA LEU A 141 11.90 9.13 -13.41
C LEU A 141 13.03 10.16 -13.21
N LEU A 142 13.21 10.62 -11.98
CA LEU A 142 14.48 11.19 -11.58
C LEU A 142 15.42 10.04 -11.20
N ASP A 143 16.41 9.78 -12.02
CA ASP A 143 17.33 8.67 -11.85
C ASP A 143 18.18 8.87 -10.57
N PRO A 144 18.09 7.97 -9.58
CA PRO A 144 18.81 8.11 -8.33
C PRO A 144 20.33 7.85 -8.47
N ILE A 145 20.79 7.36 -9.62
CA ILE A 145 22.19 7.03 -9.86
C ILE A 145 22.99 8.24 -10.33
N ASP A 146 22.43 8.99 -11.27
CA ASP A 146 23.16 10.08 -11.91
C ASP A 146 22.39 11.40 -11.96
N GLY A 147 21.16 11.42 -11.42
CA GLY A 147 20.33 12.63 -11.34
C GLY A 147 19.71 13.07 -12.66
N ARG A 148 19.80 12.25 -13.73
CA ARG A 148 19.09 12.53 -14.99
C ARG A 148 17.59 12.38 -14.82
N LEU A 149 16.86 13.18 -15.57
CA LEU A 149 15.40 13.13 -15.59
C LEU A 149 14.93 12.47 -16.88
N TRP A 150 14.11 11.45 -16.74
CA TRP A 150 13.56 10.68 -17.87
C TRP A 150 12.07 10.83 -17.93
N LEU A 151 11.53 10.90 -19.16
CA LEU A 151 10.11 10.86 -19.47
C LEU A 151 9.83 9.64 -20.34
N SER A 152 8.96 8.73 -19.90
CA SER A 152 8.32 7.74 -20.75
C SER A 152 6.94 8.23 -21.19
N TYR A 153 6.49 7.83 -22.39
CA TYR A 153 5.19 8.21 -22.93
C TYR A 153 4.78 7.27 -24.07
N GLY A 154 3.49 7.15 -24.33
CA GLY A 154 2.93 6.34 -25.40
C GLY A 154 1.72 5.52 -24.97
N THR A 155 1.03 4.90 -25.95
CA THR A 155 -0.10 3.99 -25.73
C THR A 155 0.10 2.66 -26.47
N TYR A 156 -0.81 1.70 -26.21
CA TYR A 156 -0.84 0.41 -26.92
C TYR A 156 -1.21 0.52 -28.42
N PHE A 157 -1.51 1.72 -28.94
CA PHE A 157 -1.69 1.95 -30.38
C PHE A 157 -0.37 2.13 -31.14
N GLY A 158 0.76 2.20 -30.44
CA GLY A 158 2.07 2.37 -31.03
C GLY A 158 3.18 1.96 -30.07
N PHE A 159 4.34 2.60 -30.20
CA PHE A 159 5.46 2.40 -29.31
C PHE A 159 5.33 3.22 -28.03
N ILE A 160 5.81 2.64 -26.92
CA ILE A 160 6.20 3.43 -25.75
C ILE A 160 7.61 3.94 -25.98
N ARG A 161 7.82 5.21 -25.75
CA ARG A 161 9.10 5.92 -25.93
C ARG A 161 9.62 6.48 -24.63
N ILE A 162 10.94 6.60 -24.55
CA ILE A 162 11.65 7.30 -23.47
C ILE A 162 12.52 8.40 -24.03
N VAL A 163 12.58 9.55 -23.36
CA VAL A 163 13.38 10.70 -23.71
C VAL A 163 13.95 11.36 -22.46
N GLU A 164 15.13 11.96 -22.56
CA GLU A 164 15.78 12.66 -21.44
C GLU A 164 15.35 14.12 -21.38
N LEU A 165 15.02 14.58 -20.17
CA LEU A 165 14.69 15.96 -19.84
C LEU A 165 15.80 16.58 -19.00
N ASP A 166 15.91 17.89 -19.01
CA ASP A 166 16.78 18.65 -18.10
C ASP A 166 16.11 18.76 -16.72
N PRO A 167 16.70 18.20 -15.66
CA PRO A 167 16.09 18.21 -14.32
C PRO A 167 16.01 19.63 -13.71
N ALA A 168 16.70 20.63 -14.25
CA ALA A 168 16.62 22.00 -13.78
C ALA A 168 15.42 22.75 -14.37
N THR A 169 15.10 22.50 -15.63
CA THR A 169 14.05 23.21 -16.38
C THR A 169 12.80 22.38 -16.63
N GLY A 170 12.89 21.06 -16.63
CA GLY A 170 11.82 20.14 -17.05
C GLY A 170 11.63 20.08 -18.57
N ALA A 171 12.49 20.75 -19.35
CA ALA A 171 12.44 20.76 -20.79
C ALA A 171 13.17 19.55 -21.38
N ARG A 172 12.80 19.14 -22.60
CA ARG A 172 13.55 18.13 -23.33
C ARG A 172 14.95 18.65 -23.69
N ILE A 173 15.96 17.79 -23.50
CA ILE A 173 17.34 18.12 -23.87
C ILE A 173 17.43 18.22 -25.39
N GLU A 174 18.00 19.33 -25.90
CA GLU A 174 18.17 19.57 -27.32
C GLU A 174 18.97 18.45 -27.99
N GLY A 175 18.48 17.95 -29.11
CA GLY A 175 19.10 16.84 -29.86
C GLY A 175 18.87 15.44 -29.26
N ASN A 176 18.22 15.32 -28.11
CA ASN A 176 17.87 14.02 -27.56
C ASN A 176 16.76 13.38 -28.39
N THR A 177 17.01 12.16 -28.91
CA THR A 177 16.07 11.40 -29.74
C THR A 177 15.35 10.37 -28.88
N PRO A 178 14.02 10.30 -28.95
CA PRO A 178 13.27 9.27 -28.22
C PRO A 178 13.68 7.86 -28.64
N VAL A 179 13.67 6.93 -27.68
CA VAL A 179 13.99 5.52 -27.88
C VAL A 179 12.75 4.69 -27.62
N ASP A 180 12.43 3.77 -28.55
CA ASP A 180 11.33 2.82 -28.37
C ASP A 180 11.73 1.77 -27.32
N ILE A 181 10.87 1.54 -26.31
CA ILE A 181 11.17 0.68 -25.15
C ILE A 181 10.13 -0.42 -24.89
N ALA A 182 8.89 -0.26 -25.37
CA ALA A 182 7.83 -1.25 -25.23
C ALA A 182 6.75 -1.09 -26.30
N ILE A 183 5.86 -2.08 -26.39
CA ILE A 183 4.59 -2.08 -27.12
C ILE A 183 3.51 -2.74 -26.28
N ASP A 184 2.25 -2.66 -26.72
CA ASP A 184 1.11 -3.39 -26.14
C ASP A 184 0.88 -3.06 -24.65
N CYS A 185 1.21 -1.83 -24.29
CA CYS A 185 0.91 -1.25 -22.96
C CYS A 185 0.84 0.27 -23.08
N GLU A 186 0.39 0.91 -22.01
CA GLU A 186 0.33 2.36 -21.86
C GLU A 186 0.56 2.78 -20.42
N ALA A 187 0.45 4.07 -20.08
CA ALA A 187 0.59 4.61 -18.72
C ALA A 187 1.82 4.03 -18.01
N THR A 188 2.97 4.17 -18.66
CA THR A 188 4.21 3.58 -18.19
C THR A 188 4.86 4.45 -17.12
N ASP A 189 5.41 3.80 -16.08
CA ASP A 189 6.27 4.40 -15.08
C ASP A 189 7.56 3.62 -14.95
N LEU A 190 8.62 4.33 -14.59
CA LEU A 190 9.95 3.76 -14.41
C LEU A 190 10.38 3.86 -12.95
N ILE A 191 10.92 2.76 -12.44
CA ILE A 191 11.55 2.75 -11.12
C ILE A 191 12.94 2.13 -11.21
N TYR A 192 13.86 2.60 -10.35
CA TYR A 192 15.17 2.01 -10.17
C TYR A 192 15.26 1.28 -8.83
N ARG A 193 15.83 0.05 -8.83
CA ARG A 193 16.12 -0.71 -7.62
C ARG A 193 17.24 -1.73 -7.86
N ASP A 194 18.20 -1.79 -6.97
CA ASP A 194 19.25 -2.82 -6.91
C ASP A 194 19.99 -3.05 -8.24
N GLY A 195 20.31 -1.95 -8.95
CA GLY A 195 21.02 -1.98 -10.22
C GLY A 195 20.15 -2.36 -11.42
N TRP A 196 18.80 -2.31 -11.30
CA TRP A 196 17.87 -2.54 -12.38
C TRP A 196 16.89 -1.38 -12.53
N TYR A 197 16.62 -1.03 -13.77
CA TYR A 197 15.47 -0.21 -14.15
C TYR A 197 14.30 -1.15 -14.44
N TYR A 198 13.14 -0.84 -13.92
CA TYR A 198 11.88 -1.54 -14.14
C TYR A 198 10.94 -0.62 -14.88
N LEU A 199 10.45 -1.08 -16.03
CA LEU A 199 9.39 -0.42 -16.79
C LEU A 199 8.08 -1.12 -16.43
N LEU A 200 7.20 -0.40 -15.74
CA LEU A 200 5.85 -0.85 -15.45
C LEU A 200 4.91 -0.23 -16.48
N GLY A 201 3.98 -1.00 -16.99
CA GLY A 201 3.02 -0.53 -17.98
C GLY A 201 1.65 -1.14 -17.77
N THR A 202 0.62 -0.42 -18.13
CA THR A 202 -0.77 -0.88 -18.10
C THR A 202 -1.07 -1.59 -19.42
N HIS A 203 -1.44 -2.86 -19.32
CA HIS A 203 -1.80 -3.72 -20.45
C HIS A 203 -3.30 -4.03 -20.42
N GLY A 204 -3.93 -4.16 -21.57
CA GLY A 204 -5.35 -4.47 -21.69
C GLY A 204 -6.15 -3.30 -22.26
N THR A 205 -7.46 -3.23 -21.95
CA THR A 205 -8.38 -2.24 -22.53
C THR A 205 -8.73 -1.12 -21.57
N CYS A 206 -8.49 0.14 -22.00
CA CYS A 206 -8.90 1.35 -21.30
C CYS A 206 -10.40 1.60 -21.39
N CYS A 207 -10.90 2.35 -20.42
CA CYS A 207 -12.16 3.11 -20.52
C CYS A 207 -13.41 2.24 -20.74
N ASP A 208 -13.35 0.97 -20.35
CA ASP A 208 -14.42 -0.01 -20.50
C ASP A 208 -15.10 -0.36 -19.16
N GLY A 209 -14.79 0.40 -18.11
CA GLY A 209 -15.38 0.26 -16.77
C GLY A 209 -15.35 -1.18 -16.26
N PRO A 210 -16.53 -1.78 -15.98
CA PRO A 210 -16.62 -3.16 -15.48
C PRO A 210 -16.05 -4.23 -16.42
N ASN A 211 -15.91 -3.95 -17.70
CA ASN A 211 -15.38 -4.89 -18.70
C ASN A 211 -13.88 -4.67 -18.96
N SER A 212 -13.27 -3.68 -18.34
CA SER A 212 -11.83 -3.40 -18.52
C SER A 212 -11.00 -4.63 -18.17
N THR A 213 -10.05 -4.91 -19.04
CA THR A 213 -9.06 -5.99 -18.86
C THR A 213 -7.71 -5.47 -18.37
N TYR A 214 -7.63 -4.22 -17.97
CA TYR A 214 -6.43 -3.61 -17.45
C TYR A 214 -5.76 -4.45 -16.38
N ASN A 215 -4.47 -4.55 -16.51
CA ASN A 215 -3.55 -5.15 -15.54
C ASN A 215 -2.18 -4.47 -15.69
N ILE A 216 -1.39 -4.46 -14.63
CA ILE A 216 -0.05 -3.86 -14.66
C ILE A 216 0.98 -4.96 -14.86
N ILE A 217 1.82 -4.78 -15.88
CA ILE A 217 2.93 -5.67 -16.24
C ILE A 217 4.27 -4.95 -16.04
N VAL A 218 5.37 -5.72 -15.98
CA VAL A 218 6.71 -5.20 -15.78
C VAL A 218 7.76 -5.96 -16.58
N GLY A 219 8.70 -5.22 -17.15
CA GLY A 219 10.00 -5.70 -17.63
C GLY A 219 11.13 -4.98 -16.92
N ARG A 220 12.35 -5.51 -16.96
CA ARG A 220 13.52 -4.87 -16.36
C ARG A 220 14.74 -4.84 -17.29
N SER A 221 15.60 -3.84 -17.09
CA SER A 221 16.82 -3.62 -17.84
C SER A 221 17.96 -3.14 -16.94
N ARG A 222 19.21 -3.31 -17.38
CA ARG A 222 20.38 -2.65 -16.77
C ARG A 222 20.57 -1.22 -17.26
N ASN A 223 19.92 -0.86 -18.34
CA ASN A 223 19.98 0.49 -18.92
C ASN A 223 18.58 1.09 -18.93
N VAL A 224 18.48 2.38 -18.63
CA VAL A 224 17.20 3.11 -18.63
C VAL A 224 16.49 3.12 -20.00
N THR A 225 17.26 3.05 -21.08
CA THR A 225 16.73 2.97 -22.46
C THR A 225 16.48 1.52 -22.94
N GLY A 226 16.54 0.53 -22.04
CA GLY A 226 16.25 -0.87 -22.37
C GLY A 226 17.47 -1.68 -22.88
N PRO A 227 17.26 -2.87 -23.47
CA PRO A 227 15.98 -3.54 -23.63
C PRO A 227 15.36 -3.98 -22.30
N TYR A 228 14.04 -3.85 -22.15
CA TYR A 228 13.29 -4.31 -20.99
C TYR A 228 12.79 -5.73 -21.20
N LEU A 229 13.27 -6.66 -20.40
CA LEU A 229 12.93 -8.08 -20.50
C LEU A 229 12.05 -8.52 -19.33
N ASP A 230 11.06 -9.36 -19.58
CA ASP A 230 10.27 -9.99 -18.54
C ASP A 230 11.05 -11.13 -17.83
N LYS A 231 10.42 -11.80 -16.85
CA LYS A 231 11.05 -12.89 -16.08
C LYS A 231 11.45 -14.10 -16.94
N LEU A 232 10.85 -14.26 -18.11
CA LEU A 232 11.15 -15.34 -19.08
C LEU A 232 12.14 -14.90 -20.17
N GLY A 233 12.61 -13.64 -20.13
CA GLY A 233 13.54 -13.08 -21.11
C GLY A 233 12.88 -12.57 -22.40
N ARG A 234 11.55 -12.42 -22.45
CA ARG A 234 10.85 -11.82 -23.58
C ARG A 234 10.91 -10.32 -23.49
N ASP A 235 11.28 -9.67 -24.59
CA ASP A 235 11.39 -8.23 -24.72
C ASP A 235 9.99 -7.55 -24.71
N MET A 236 9.85 -6.44 -23.98
CA MET A 236 8.63 -5.63 -24.00
C MET A 236 8.36 -5.00 -25.38
N LEU A 237 9.37 -4.79 -26.21
CA LEU A 237 9.21 -4.45 -27.64
C LEU A 237 8.58 -5.58 -28.47
N LYS A 238 8.34 -6.75 -27.87
CA LYS A 238 7.70 -7.91 -28.48
C LYS A 238 6.50 -8.39 -27.66
N GLY A 239 5.92 -7.50 -26.84
CA GLY A 239 4.80 -7.79 -25.97
C GLY A 239 5.17 -8.70 -24.80
N GLY A 240 6.42 -8.65 -24.29
CA GLY A 240 6.81 -9.24 -23.01
C GLY A 240 6.24 -8.46 -21.85
N GLY A 241 6.22 -9.07 -20.68
CA GLY A 241 5.79 -8.44 -19.43
C GLY A 241 5.38 -9.46 -18.39
N LYS A 242 5.85 -9.28 -17.15
CA LYS A 242 5.44 -10.08 -16.00
C LYS A 242 4.34 -9.33 -15.24
N MET A 243 3.24 -9.99 -14.92
CA MET A 243 2.14 -9.39 -14.16
C MET A 243 2.57 -8.95 -12.77
N VAL A 244 2.17 -7.76 -12.38
CA VAL A 244 2.33 -7.15 -11.03
C VAL A 244 1.01 -7.18 -10.27
N ILE A 245 -0.07 -6.74 -10.90
CA ILE A 245 -1.43 -6.73 -10.36
C ILE A 245 -2.45 -6.86 -11.48
N ALA A 246 -3.58 -7.51 -11.17
CA ALA A 246 -4.77 -7.60 -12.00
C ALA A 246 -6.03 -7.32 -11.16
N ALA A 247 -7.20 -7.64 -11.68
CA ALA A 247 -8.47 -7.52 -10.93
C ALA A 247 -8.41 -8.26 -9.59
N ARG A 248 -8.91 -7.64 -8.53
CA ARG A 248 -8.98 -8.18 -7.16
C ARG A 248 -10.03 -7.45 -6.31
N ASP A 249 -10.44 -8.03 -5.20
CA ASP A 249 -11.27 -7.41 -4.14
C ASP A 249 -12.53 -6.69 -4.66
N ASN A 250 -13.26 -7.29 -5.61
CA ASN A 250 -14.42 -6.70 -6.30
C ASN A 250 -14.08 -5.43 -7.12
N MET A 251 -12.83 -5.29 -7.54
CA MET A 251 -12.39 -4.24 -8.45
C MET A 251 -11.78 -4.84 -9.70
N THR A 252 -11.97 -4.20 -10.84
CA THR A 252 -11.43 -4.62 -12.14
C THR A 252 -10.73 -3.49 -12.87
N GLY A 253 -9.80 -3.85 -13.74
CA GLY A 253 -9.10 -2.89 -14.57
C GLY A 253 -8.02 -2.11 -13.82
N ALA A 254 -7.04 -2.80 -13.21
CA ALA A 254 -5.91 -2.15 -12.53
C ALA A 254 -4.97 -1.48 -13.53
N GLY A 255 -4.79 -0.17 -13.44
CA GLY A 255 -3.93 0.60 -14.33
C GLY A 255 -3.24 1.78 -13.68
N HIS A 256 -2.30 2.39 -14.42
CA HIS A 256 -1.58 3.60 -14.03
C HIS A 256 -0.81 3.45 -12.71
N PHE A 257 0.33 2.78 -12.76
CA PHE A 257 1.19 2.50 -11.61
C PHE A 257 1.84 3.78 -11.08
N GLY A 258 1.91 3.90 -9.75
CA GLY A 258 2.78 4.85 -9.07
C GLY A 258 3.49 4.15 -7.91
N ARG A 259 4.71 4.58 -7.55
CA ARG A 259 5.47 4.06 -6.41
C ARG A 259 5.62 5.11 -5.33
N TYR A 260 5.39 4.70 -4.09
CA TYR A 260 5.67 5.50 -2.90
C TYR A 260 6.59 4.72 -1.96
N VAL A 261 7.74 5.31 -1.62
CA VAL A 261 8.69 4.77 -0.63
C VAL A 261 8.56 5.59 0.64
N GLU A 262 8.16 4.96 1.72
CA GLU A 262 7.97 5.62 3.00
C GLU A 262 9.23 5.52 3.87
N ASP A 263 9.78 4.31 3.94
CA ASP A 263 10.98 3.95 4.70
C ASP A 263 11.73 2.84 3.99
N GLU A 264 12.93 2.51 4.46
CA GLU A 264 13.64 1.33 3.99
C GLU A 264 12.79 0.08 4.21
N GLY A 265 12.60 -0.70 3.16
CA GLY A 265 11.74 -1.89 3.20
C GLY A 265 10.25 -1.62 3.26
N VAL A 266 9.79 -0.37 3.23
CA VAL A 266 8.37 0.02 3.22
C VAL A 266 8.03 0.71 1.92
N GLU A 267 7.62 -0.07 0.96
CA GLU A 267 7.24 0.41 -0.36
C GLU A 267 5.76 0.13 -0.63
N LYS A 268 5.12 1.05 -1.31
CA LYS A 268 3.71 0.96 -1.69
C LYS A 268 3.56 1.29 -3.16
N MET A 269 2.61 0.64 -3.80
CA MET A 269 2.15 1.02 -5.12
C MET A 269 0.78 1.66 -5.04
N SER A 270 0.54 2.65 -5.87
CA SER A 270 -0.78 3.16 -6.21
C SER A 270 -1.17 2.73 -7.62
N CYS A 271 -2.45 2.63 -7.85
CA CYS A 271 -3.06 2.48 -9.18
C CYS A 271 -4.49 2.98 -9.12
N HIS A 272 -5.15 3.12 -10.25
CA HIS A 272 -6.61 3.11 -10.25
C HIS A 272 -7.13 1.71 -10.59
N PHE A 273 -8.36 1.43 -10.20
CA PHE A 273 -9.19 0.42 -10.85
C PHE A 273 -10.24 1.13 -11.69
N GLU A 274 -10.46 0.64 -12.90
CA GLU A 274 -11.49 1.17 -13.81
C GLU A 274 -12.90 1.08 -13.21
N ALA A 275 -13.17 0.03 -12.42
CA ALA A 275 -14.44 -0.13 -11.73
C ALA A 275 -14.29 -0.80 -10.37
N ASP A 276 -14.84 -0.15 -9.34
CA ASP A 276 -15.10 -0.73 -8.02
C ASP A 276 -16.58 -1.09 -7.90
N PHE A 277 -16.89 -2.39 -7.86
CA PHE A 277 -18.27 -2.88 -7.76
C PHE A 277 -18.93 -2.57 -6.42
N ASN A 278 -18.16 -2.30 -5.37
CA ASN A 278 -18.69 -1.84 -4.09
C ASN A 278 -19.09 -0.36 -4.13
N ARG A 279 -18.67 0.38 -5.17
CA ARG A 279 -18.93 1.81 -5.38
C ARG A 279 -19.61 2.11 -6.72
N GLY A 280 -20.52 1.21 -7.13
CA GLY A 280 -21.33 1.40 -8.33
C GLY A 280 -20.54 1.36 -9.65
N GLY A 281 -19.37 0.74 -9.66
CA GLY A 281 -18.52 0.65 -10.85
C GLY A 281 -17.76 1.93 -11.19
N MET A 282 -17.57 2.81 -10.20
CA MET A 282 -16.75 4.02 -10.36
C MET A 282 -15.27 3.67 -10.39
N SER A 283 -14.48 4.45 -11.13
CA SER A 283 -13.01 4.37 -11.09
C SER A 283 -12.49 4.94 -9.77
N VAL A 284 -11.56 4.20 -9.12
CA VAL A 284 -11.10 4.53 -7.77
C VAL A 284 -9.58 4.39 -7.64
N LEU A 285 -8.99 5.25 -6.81
CA LEU A 285 -7.62 5.12 -6.33
C LEU A 285 -7.50 3.92 -5.38
N ALA A 286 -6.45 3.14 -5.54
CA ALA A 286 -6.12 2.04 -4.65
C ALA A 286 -4.62 2.03 -4.31
N PHE A 287 -4.30 1.54 -3.10
CA PHE A 287 -2.94 1.33 -2.64
C PHE A 287 -2.72 -0.10 -2.18
N TYR A 288 -1.54 -0.63 -2.50
CA TYR A 288 -1.08 -1.93 -2.02
C TYR A 288 0.38 -1.86 -1.57
N PRO A 289 0.80 -2.70 -0.62
CA PRO A 289 2.23 -2.93 -0.40
C PRO A 289 2.88 -3.38 -1.71
N LEU A 290 4.07 -2.88 -2.00
CA LEU A 290 4.88 -3.34 -3.14
C LEU A 290 5.93 -4.32 -2.61
N LEU A 291 5.77 -5.59 -2.94
CA LEU A 291 6.68 -6.66 -2.53
C LEU A 291 7.69 -6.96 -3.63
N TRP A 292 8.84 -7.53 -3.24
CA TRP A 292 9.90 -7.91 -4.15
C TRP A 292 10.23 -9.40 -4.02
N ASN A 293 9.75 -10.19 -4.98
CA ASN A 293 9.97 -11.64 -5.02
C ASN A 293 11.01 -12.00 -6.09
N ASP A 294 12.17 -12.51 -5.68
CA ASP A 294 13.31 -12.82 -6.58
C ASP A 294 13.73 -11.60 -7.42
N GLY A 295 13.67 -10.40 -6.85
CA GLY A 295 13.99 -9.16 -7.55
C GLY A 295 12.94 -8.74 -8.59
N TRP A 296 11.67 -9.15 -8.42
CA TRP A 296 10.53 -8.74 -9.24
C TRP A 296 9.42 -8.14 -8.39
N PRO A 297 8.86 -7.00 -8.78
CA PRO A 297 7.77 -6.39 -8.05
C PRO A 297 6.48 -7.21 -8.20
N VAL A 298 5.68 -7.22 -7.14
CA VAL A 298 4.33 -7.77 -7.09
C VAL A 298 3.51 -7.02 -6.05
N ALA A 299 2.23 -6.80 -6.32
CA ALA A 299 1.33 -6.21 -5.34
C ALA A 299 1.14 -7.16 -4.15
N GLY A 300 1.38 -6.66 -2.95
CA GLY A 300 1.04 -7.33 -1.70
C GLY A 300 -0.46 -7.26 -1.40
N GLU A 301 -0.83 -7.54 -0.15
CA GLU A 301 -2.21 -7.43 0.32
C GLU A 301 -2.28 -6.46 1.49
N ALA A 302 -3.34 -5.65 1.56
CA ALA A 302 -3.65 -4.91 2.77
C ALA A 302 -3.92 -5.89 3.91
N PHE A 303 -3.51 -5.53 5.12
CA PHE A 303 -3.74 -6.37 6.29
C PHE A 303 -5.26 -6.49 6.55
N ARG A 304 -5.73 -7.71 6.80
CA ARG A 304 -7.15 -7.98 7.04
C ARG A 304 -7.40 -8.25 8.52
N GLU A 305 -8.50 -7.73 9.02
CA GLU A 305 -8.96 -8.05 10.38
C GLU A 305 -9.18 -9.55 10.59
N GLY A 306 -9.07 -10.00 11.82
CA GLY A 306 -9.25 -11.40 12.19
C GLY A 306 -8.48 -11.79 13.45
N THR A 307 -8.55 -13.08 13.79
CA THR A 307 -7.74 -13.63 14.88
C THR A 307 -6.44 -14.22 14.33
N TYR A 308 -5.33 -13.90 15.00
CA TYR A 308 -3.99 -14.29 14.59
C TYR A 308 -3.11 -14.63 15.79
N GLU A 309 -2.11 -15.45 15.53
CA GLU A 309 -0.91 -15.56 16.33
C GLU A 309 0.13 -14.65 15.72
N ILE A 310 0.76 -13.78 16.55
CA ILE A 310 1.75 -12.79 16.11
C ILE A 310 3.11 -13.37 16.41
N GLU A 311 3.75 -13.94 15.37
CA GLU A 311 5.04 -14.62 15.45
C GLU A 311 6.16 -13.65 15.04
N SER A 312 7.24 -13.61 15.83
CA SER A 312 8.45 -12.89 15.46
C SER A 312 9.16 -13.57 14.30
N GLU A 313 9.81 -12.79 13.43
CA GLU A 313 10.71 -13.35 12.40
C GLU A 313 11.90 -14.10 13.03
N ARG A 314 12.25 -13.81 14.27
CA ARG A 314 13.08 -14.68 15.12
C ARG A 314 12.28 -15.94 15.42
N ARG A 315 12.61 -17.00 14.73
CA ARG A 315 11.82 -18.25 14.73
C ARG A 315 11.53 -18.82 16.09
N GLY A 316 10.28 -19.24 16.30
CA GLY A 316 9.83 -19.94 17.49
C GLY A 316 9.35 -19.03 18.61
N TYR A 317 9.30 -17.72 18.40
CA TYR A 317 8.83 -16.76 19.40
C TYR A 317 7.52 -16.11 18.96
N ALA A 318 6.58 -15.97 19.89
CA ALA A 318 5.30 -15.31 19.66
C ALA A 318 5.01 -14.28 20.75
N LEU A 319 4.20 -13.29 20.37
CA LEU A 319 3.67 -12.31 21.32
C LEU A 319 2.62 -13.00 22.21
N GLU A 320 2.80 -12.93 23.52
CA GLU A 320 1.88 -13.56 24.47
C GLU A 320 1.54 -12.69 25.67
N LEU A 321 0.35 -12.92 26.21
CA LEU A 321 -0.05 -12.32 27.49
C LEU A 321 0.71 -12.98 28.64
N CYS A 322 1.33 -12.18 29.50
CA CYS A 322 2.05 -12.65 30.68
C CYS A 322 1.06 -12.90 31.81
N VAL A 323 0.64 -14.15 31.96
CA VAL A 323 -0.33 -14.57 32.98
C VAL A 323 0.22 -15.65 33.85
N ASP A 324 -0.30 -15.74 35.09
CA ASP A 324 -0.01 -16.86 36.00
C ASP A 324 -0.79 -18.09 35.52
N PHE A 325 -0.07 -19.03 34.95
CA PHE A 325 -0.67 -20.31 34.57
C PHE A 325 -1.12 -21.10 35.78
N GLN A 326 -2.29 -21.73 35.68
CA GLN A 326 -2.66 -22.78 36.62
C GLN A 326 -1.56 -23.85 36.59
N ARG A 327 -0.97 -24.11 37.75
CA ARG A 327 -0.06 -25.24 37.93
C ARG A 327 -0.88 -26.52 37.67
N MET A 328 -0.68 -27.13 36.52
CA MET A 328 -1.26 -28.43 36.25
C MET A 328 -0.69 -29.43 37.26
N GLU A 329 -1.50 -29.87 38.18
CA GLU A 329 -1.19 -31.03 39.01
C GLU A 329 -1.23 -32.28 38.14
N GLY A 330 -0.17 -32.47 37.40
CA GLY A 330 0.05 -33.67 36.62
C GLY A 330 1.40 -34.25 36.99
N GLY A 331 1.42 -35.52 37.34
CA GLY A 331 2.65 -36.22 37.69
C GLY A 331 3.73 -36.00 36.64
N LYS A 332 4.97 -35.86 37.05
CA LYS A 332 6.14 -35.76 36.16
C LYS A 332 6.17 -36.97 35.25
N HIS A 333 5.67 -36.84 34.04
CA HIS A 333 5.81 -37.86 33.01
C HIS A 333 7.29 -37.89 32.60
N ARG A 334 7.96 -39.00 32.88
CA ARG A 334 9.35 -39.18 32.41
C ARG A 334 9.30 -39.58 30.97
N PHE A 335 10.05 -38.90 30.09
CA PHE A 335 10.00 -39.10 28.63
C PHE A 335 10.36 -40.56 28.19
N TRP A 336 10.91 -41.37 29.07
CA TRP A 336 11.21 -42.80 28.85
C TRP A 336 10.12 -43.75 29.37
N GLU A 337 9.07 -43.24 29.99
CA GLU A 337 7.96 -44.07 30.47
C GLU A 337 6.96 -44.25 29.32
N PRO A 338 6.60 -45.51 28.93
CA PRO A 338 5.62 -45.72 27.90
C PRO A 338 4.28 -45.11 28.29
N VAL A 339 3.64 -44.38 27.38
CA VAL A 339 2.26 -43.87 27.55
C VAL A 339 1.34 -45.08 27.44
N THR A 340 0.76 -45.48 28.56
CA THR A 340 -0.11 -46.65 28.63
C THR A 340 -1.58 -46.35 28.40
N GLU A 341 -1.93 -45.04 28.39
CA GLU A 341 -3.28 -44.60 28.06
C GLU A 341 -3.34 -43.90 26.70
N PRO A 342 -4.43 -44.05 25.94
CA PRO A 342 -4.61 -43.29 24.70
C PRO A 342 -4.48 -41.80 24.97
N LEU A 343 -3.65 -41.11 24.20
CA LEU A 343 -3.59 -39.65 24.25
C LEU A 343 -5.02 -39.13 24.05
N GLN A 344 -5.55 -38.48 25.09
CA GLN A 344 -6.79 -37.76 24.97
C GLN A 344 -6.60 -36.72 23.88
N PRO A 345 -7.53 -36.55 22.92
CA PRO A 345 -7.44 -35.46 21.99
C PRO A 345 -7.27 -34.17 22.78
N LEU A 346 -6.30 -33.34 22.38
CA LEU A 346 -6.10 -32.03 22.98
C LEU A 346 -7.46 -31.33 23.04
N LYS A 347 -8.04 -31.23 24.25
CA LYS A 347 -9.24 -30.42 24.42
C LYS A 347 -8.89 -29.03 23.97
N THR A 348 -9.73 -28.42 23.14
CA THR A 348 -9.59 -27.00 22.78
C THR A 348 -9.43 -26.22 24.08
N GLN A 349 -8.23 -25.73 24.35
CA GLN A 349 -7.97 -24.94 25.53
C GLN A 349 -8.54 -23.55 25.30
N THR A 350 -9.39 -23.09 26.21
CA THR A 350 -9.83 -21.69 26.27
C THR A 350 -8.95 -20.91 27.23
N LEU A 351 -9.00 -19.60 27.16
CA LEU A 351 -8.27 -18.75 28.11
C LEU A 351 -8.59 -19.08 29.57
N ASP A 352 -9.87 -19.33 29.89
CA ASP A 352 -10.32 -19.65 31.25
C ASP A 352 -9.72 -20.96 31.80
N VAL A 353 -9.26 -21.85 30.93
CA VAL A 353 -8.61 -23.12 31.33
C VAL A 353 -7.11 -22.91 31.64
N VAL A 354 -6.47 -21.97 30.96
CA VAL A 354 -5.00 -21.76 31.10
C VAL A 354 -4.64 -20.67 32.07
N ILE A 355 -5.54 -19.75 32.37
CA ILE A 355 -5.30 -18.61 33.26
C ILE A 355 -5.91 -18.90 34.63
N GLY A 356 -5.04 -18.94 35.67
CA GLY A 356 -5.48 -19.21 37.03
C GLY A 356 -6.23 -18.06 37.69
N SER A 357 -5.85 -16.82 37.37
CA SER A 357 -6.53 -15.61 37.81
C SER A 357 -6.24 -14.45 36.85
N TRP A 358 -7.23 -13.61 36.65
CA TRP A 358 -7.10 -12.38 35.89
C TRP A 358 -6.83 -11.21 36.82
N SER A 359 -5.88 -10.35 36.47
CA SER A 359 -5.76 -9.02 37.09
C SER A 359 -6.88 -8.12 36.52
N ASP A 360 -7.50 -7.33 37.41
CA ASP A 360 -8.44 -6.28 37.04
C ASP A 360 -7.74 -5.07 36.38
N GLY A 361 -6.42 -4.95 36.58
CA GLY A 361 -5.56 -3.91 36.05
C GLY A 361 -4.84 -4.33 34.75
N ASP A 362 -3.75 -3.63 34.49
CA ASP A 362 -2.88 -3.89 33.35
C ASP A 362 -2.16 -5.23 33.50
N ILE A 363 -1.89 -5.88 32.37
CA ILE A 363 -1.14 -7.14 32.30
C ILE A 363 -0.02 -6.98 31.30
N ASN A 364 1.18 -7.38 31.68
CA ASN A 364 2.35 -7.38 30.82
C ASN A 364 2.17 -8.31 29.62
N VAL A 365 2.80 -7.94 28.52
CA VAL A 365 2.99 -8.77 27.34
C VAL A 365 4.46 -9.17 27.29
N ARG A 366 4.75 -10.36 26.82
CA ARG A 366 6.11 -10.85 26.65
C ARG A 366 6.26 -11.57 25.31
N ILE A 367 7.51 -11.87 24.97
CA ILE A 367 7.85 -12.80 23.91
C ILE A 367 8.08 -14.17 24.55
N GLY A 368 7.30 -15.15 24.14
CA GLY A 368 7.40 -16.52 24.64
C GLY A 368 7.55 -17.52 23.51
N ASP A 369 7.87 -18.77 23.88
CA ASP A 369 7.92 -19.87 22.92
C ASP A 369 6.56 -20.01 22.22
N TYR A 370 6.60 -20.18 20.91
CA TYR A 370 5.39 -20.41 20.12
C TYR A 370 4.79 -21.77 20.42
N MET A 371 3.62 -21.82 21.07
CA MET A 371 3.01 -23.03 21.63
C MET A 371 1.55 -23.24 21.22
N PHE A 372 0.99 -22.47 20.29
CA PHE A 372 -0.43 -22.52 19.89
C PHE A 372 -1.41 -22.33 21.07
N ARG A 373 -1.05 -21.52 22.05
CA ARG A 373 -1.82 -21.34 23.28
C ARG A 373 -2.84 -20.20 23.16
N PRO A 374 -3.97 -20.26 23.86
CA PRO A 374 -4.99 -19.21 23.84
C PRO A 374 -4.46 -17.81 24.19
N HIS A 375 -3.49 -17.69 25.09
CA HIS A 375 -2.87 -16.42 25.49
C HIS A 375 -1.88 -15.86 24.45
N GLN A 376 -1.68 -16.56 23.32
CA GLN A 376 -0.90 -16.14 22.14
C GLN A 376 -1.80 -15.75 20.97
N LYS A 377 -3.14 -15.76 21.16
CA LYS A 377 -4.10 -15.43 20.10
C LYS A 377 -4.65 -14.04 20.26
N TRP A 378 -4.53 -13.26 19.21
CA TRP A 378 -4.89 -11.85 19.19
C TRP A 378 -5.95 -11.59 18.15
N THR A 379 -7.05 -10.96 18.55
CA THR A 379 -8.06 -10.47 17.63
C THR A 379 -7.70 -9.05 17.19
N ILE A 380 -7.51 -8.86 15.92
CA ILE A 380 -7.18 -7.59 15.29
C ILE A 380 -8.40 -7.07 14.56
N THR A 381 -8.85 -5.89 14.93
CA THR A 381 -10.08 -5.29 14.39
C THR A 381 -9.77 -3.89 13.85
N GLU A 382 -10.32 -3.58 12.69
CA GLU A 382 -10.21 -2.25 12.09
C GLU A 382 -10.92 -1.19 12.93
N VAL A 383 -10.33 0.02 12.96
CA VAL A 383 -10.90 1.20 13.62
C VAL A 383 -10.87 2.37 12.62
N PRO A 384 -11.75 2.33 11.59
CA PRO A 384 -11.78 3.33 10.52
C PRO A 384 -11.95 4.76 11.00
N GLU A 385 -12.71 4.96 12.08
CA GLU A 385 -12.96 6.27 12.67
C GLU A 385 -11.71 6.90 13.29
N ALA A 386 -10.66 6.12 13.53
CA ALA A 386 -9.37 6.61 14.02
C ALA A 386 -8.46 7.14 12.89
N GLY A 387 -8.90 7.08 11.62
CA GLY A 387 -8.11 7.38 10.44
C GLY A 387 -7.29 6.18 9.97
N GLY A 388 -6.28 6.44 9.17
CA GLY A 388 -5.48 5.39 8.58
C GLY A 388 -4.11 5.88 8.10
N TYR A 389 -3.56 5.10 7.19
CA TYR A 389 -2.29 5.37 6.49
C TYR A 389 -2.34 4.65 5.13
N LEU A 390 -1.63 5.10 4.16
CA LEU A 390 -1.75 4.80 2.71
C LEU A 390 -2.45 3.49 2.29
N THR A 391 -2.28 2.38 3.01
CA THR A 391 -2.85 1.08 2.62
C THR A 391 -4.00 0.59 3.51
N SER A 392 -4.17 1.14 4.72
CA SER A 392 -5.06 0.51 5.72
C SER A 392 -5.52 1.50 6.79
N PRO A 393 -6.64 1.20 7.50
CA PRO A 393 -7.02 1.92 8.72
C PRO A 393 -6.07 1.59 9.88
N TYR A 394 -6.21 2.29 10.99
CA TYR A 394 -5.65 1.83 12.25
C TYR A 394 -6.43 0.63 12.79
N TYR A 395 -5.76 -0.18 13.60
CA TYR A 395 -6.30 -1.39 14.22
C TYR A 395 -6.25 -1.31 15.74
N LYS A 396 -7.21 -1.92 16.42
CA LYS A 396 -7.07 -2.35 17.80
C LYS A 396 -6.66 -3.82 17.82
N ILE A 397 -5.84 -4.20 18.79
CA ILE A 397 -5.34 -5.57 18.99
C ILE A 397 -5.77 -6.01 20.38
N THR A 398 -6.61 -7.04 20.47
CA THR A 398 -7.10 -7.55 21.75
C THR A 398 -6.77 -9.03 21.90
N ILE A 399 -6.64 -9.52 23.14
CA ILE A 399 -6.56 -10.96 23.38
C ILE A 399 -7.87 -11.62 22.98
N GLU A 400 -7.80 -12.70 22.22
CA GLU A 400 -9.00 -13.44 21.77
C GLU A 400 -9.95 -13.77 22.89
N GLY A 401 -11.24 -13.46 22.70
CA GLY A 401 -12.31 -13.71 23.68
C GLY A 401 -12.34 -12.74 24.87
N THR A 402 -11.57 -11.65 24.84
CA THR A 402 -11.61 -10.60 25.85
C THR A 402 -11.68 -9.20 25.26
N GLU A 403 -11.92 -8.20 26.11
CA GLU A 403 -11.84 -6.78 25.73
C GLU A 403 -10.45 -6.18 25.98
N ARG A 404 -9.49 -6.98 26.49
CA ARG A 404 -8.13 -6.50 26.79
C ARG A 404 -7.40 -6.07 25.54
N ALA A 405 -6.98 -4.81 25.52
CA ALA A 405 -6.34 -4.19 24.36
C ALA A 405 -4.84 -3.99 24.59
N LEU A 406 -4.07 -4.25 23.55
CA LEU A 406 -2.65 -3.94 23.47
C LEU A 406 -2.45 -2.43 23.46
N ALA A 407 -1.53 -1.93 24.30
CA ALA A 407 -1.24 -0.50 24.42
C ALA A 407 0.26 -0.24 24.60
N ALA A 408 0.73 0.88 24.04
CA ALA A 408 2.07 1.40 24.28
C ALA A 408 2.13 2.15 25.62
N THR A 409 3.28 2.12 26.29
CA THR A 409 3.50 2.82 27.56
C THR A 409 4.46 4.01 27.40
N PRO A 410 4.50 4.94 28.38
CA PRO A 410 5.49 6.02 28.40
C PRO A 410 6.96 5.56 28.45
N ASP A 411 7.19 4.35 28.93
CA ASP A 411 8.53 3.76 28.98
C ASP A 411 8.93 3.02 27.69
N ALA A 412 8.14 3.23 26.61
CA ALA A 412 8.30 2.56 25.32
C ALA A 412 8.25 1.02 25.42
N GLU A 413 7.43 0.50 26.30
CA GLU A 413 7.09 -0.91 26.42
C GLU A 413 5.64 -1.15 25.96
N VAL A 414 5.22 -2.42 25.96
CA VAL A 414 3.89 -2.84 25.53
C VAL A 414 3.22 -3.65 26.63
N ILE A 415 1.99 -3.30 26.96
CA ILE A 415 1.14 -3.98 27.93
C ILE A 415 -0.23 -4.29 27.33
N THR A 416 -1.08 -5.01 28.04
CA THR A 416 -2.52 -4.98 27.82
C THR A 416 -3.24 -4.22 28.89
N VAL A 417 -4.11 -3.30 28.51
CA VAL A 417 -5.06 -2.60 29.40
C VAL A 417 -6.38 -3.37 29.44
N PRO A 418 -7.21 -3.22 30.50
CA PRO A 418 -8.43 -4.02 30.69
C PRO A 418 -9.43 -3.95 29.52
N GLN A 419 -9.50 -2.81 28.83
CA GLN A 419 -10.40 -2.60 27.70
C GLN A 419 -9.88 -1.53 26.73
N TYR A 420 -10.29 -1.63 25.47
CA TYR A 420 -10.06 -0.58 24.47
C TYR A 420 -10.89 0.66 24.81
N THR A 421 -10.25 1.83 24.82
CA THR A 421 -10.89 3.12 25.12
C THR A 421 -10.86 4.11 23.95
N GLY A 422 -10.17 3.78 22.86
CA GLY A 422 -9.94 4.67 21.75
C GLY A 422 -8.72 5.58 21.89
N ALA A 423 -7.92 5.39 22.92
CA ALA A 423 -6.70 6.16 23.14
C ALA A 423 -5.66 5.88 22.03
N PRO A 424 -4.88 6.88 21.59
CA PRO A 424 -3.95 6.73 20.47
C PRO A 424 -2.90 5.62 20.69
N GLU A 425 -2.44 5.41 21.93
CA GLU A 425 -1.50 4.35 22.30
C GLU A 425 -2.07 2.93 22.19
N GLN A 426 -3.40 2.79 22.00
CA GLN A 426 -4.10 1.51 21.80
C GLN A 426 -4.42 1.24 20.33
N LEU A 427 -4.04 2.15 19.43
CA LEU A 427 -4.23 2.06 18.00
C LEU A 427 -2.92 1.65 17.33
N TRP A 428 -3.01 0.72 16.40
CA TRP A 428 -1.84 0.10 15.79
C TRP A 428 -1.88 0.22 14.28
N ARG A 429 -0.73 0.51 13.69
CA ARG A 429 -0.45 0.45 12.27
C ARG A 429 0.26 -0.87 11.99
N ILE A 430 -0.22 -1.62 10.99
CA ILE A 430 0.33 -2.92 10.59
C ILE A 430 0.66 -2.84 9.11
N GLU A 431 1.94 -2.89 8.76
CA GLU A 431 2.40 -2.69 7.41
C GLU A 431 3.20 -3.87 6.89
N GLN A 432 2.82 -4.36 5.72
CA GLN A 432 3.59 -5.37 5.02
C GLN A 432 4.86 -4.75 4.41
N LEU A 433 6.01 -5.37 4.68
CA LEU A 433 7.31 -4.99 4.18
C LEU A 433 7.58 -5.64 2.82
N VAL A 434 8.58 -5.13 2.11
CA VAL A 434 8.96 -5.60 0.76
C VAL A 434 9.32 -7.10 0.68
N ASP A 435 9.71 -7.72 1.80
CA ASP A 435 10.02 -9.16 1.93
C ASP A 435 8.83 -10.02 2.34
N GLY A 436 7.65 -9.40 2.52
CA GLY A 436 6.40 -10.05 2.92
C GLY A 436 6.21 -10.23 4.43
N THR A 437 7.17 -9.82 5.26
CA THR A 437 7.00 -9.70 6.71
C THR A 437 6.22 -8.42 7.05
N TYR A 438 5.99 -8.18 8.33
CA TYR A 438 5.24 -7.00 8.77
C TYR A 438 6.01 -6.23 9.84
N ARG A 439 5.87 -4.89 9.85
CA ARG A 439 6.15 -4.05 11.00
C ARG A 439 4.84 -3.67 11.70
N ILE A 440 4.89 -3.54 13.02
CA ILE A 440 3.77 -3.16 13.87
C ILE A 440 4.17 -1.91 14.64
N MET A 441 3.37 -0.86 14.57
CA MET A 441 3.66 0.45 15.17
C MET A 441 2.43 0.95 15.93
N PRO A 442 2.56 1.48 17.16
CA PRO A 442 1.47 2.22 17.75
C PRO A 442 1.26 3.54 17.03
N LYS A 443 0.04 4.06 17.04
CA LYS A 443 -0.27 5.39 16.49
C LYS A 443 0.47 6.49 17.25
N GLU A 444 0.65 6.29 18.55
CA GLU A 444 1.37 7.19 19.45
C GLU A 444 2.04 6.39 20.56
N VAL A 445 3.22 6.81 20.96
CA VAL A 445 3.88 6.35 22.19
C VAL A 445 3.91 7.53 23.15
N PRO A 446 3.22 7.48 24.31
CA PRO A 446 3.13 8.61 25.22
C PRO A 446 4.50 9.14 25.63
N GLY A 447 4.75 10.44 25.41
CA GLY A 447 6.02 11.08 25.76
C GLY A 447 7.17 10.88 24.78
N HIS A 448 6.92 10.30 23.61
CA HIS A 448 7.91 10.11 22.54
C HIS A 448 7.42 10.75 21.23
N ASP A 449 8.31 11.47 20.57
CA ASP A 449 8.01 12.17 19.30
C ASP A 449 8.36 11.32 18.04
N GLY A 450 8.80 10.07 18.21
CA GLY A 450 9.26 9.22 17.11
C GLY A 450 8.28 8.12 16.71
N ASN A 451 8.43 7.64 15.49
CA ASN A 451 7.74 6.45 14.98
C ASN A 451 8.46 5.19 15.47
N LEU A 452 8.10 4.73 16.67
CA LEU A 452 8.67 3.52 17.24
C LEU A 452 7.90 2.29 16.73
N VAL A 453 8.61 1.16 16.57
CA VAL A 453 8.04 -0.11 16.14
C VAL A 453 8.10 -1.15 17.24
N LEU A 454 7.17 -2.09 17.24
CA LEU A 454 7.18 -3.25 18.12
C LEU A 454 8.40 -4.13 17.81
N MET A 455 9.20 -4.43 18.84
CA MET A 455 10.42 -5.22 18.72
C MET A 455 10.36 -6.49 19.56
N SER A 456 10.87 -7.60 19.04
CA SER A 456 11.08 -8.84 19.78
C SER A 456 12.53 -8.96 20.21
N ILE A 457 12.82 -8.61 21.47
CA ILE A 457 14.18 -8.64 22.02
C ILE A 457 14.29 -9.72 23.08
N ALA A 458 15.10 -10.76 22.83
CA ALA A 458 15.28 -11.91 23.73
C ALA A 458 13.93 -12.52 24.18
N ASP A 459 13.88 -13.13 25.36
CA ASP A 459 12.67 -13.70 25.97
C ASP A 459 12.12 -12.71 27.01
N SER A 460 11.92 -11.48 26.60
CA SER A 460 11.55 -10.40 27.51
C SER A 460 10.28 -9.67 27.06
N THR A 461 9.86 -8.72 27.85
CA THR A 461 8.79 -7.79 27.48
C THR A 461 9.10 -7.15 26.15
N PRO A 462 8.17 -7.17 25.19
CA PRO A 462 8.36 -6.47 23.92
C PRO A 462 8.54 -4.98 24.18
N THR A 463 9.54 -4.41 23.54
CA THR A 463 9.83 -2.98 23.61
C THR A 463 9.40 -2.31 22.32
N LEU A 464 9.26 -0.99 22.38
CA LEU A 464 9.13 -0.15 21.21
C LEU A 464 10.49 0.52 20.97
N GLY A 465 10.98 0.48 19.75
CA GLY A 465 12.29 1.03 19.41
C GLY A 465 12.35 1.54 17.98
N GLU A 466 13.48 2.11 17.60
CA GLU A 466 13.72 2.59 16.25
C GLU A 466 13.63 1.46 15.24
N TYR A 467 13.00 1.75 14.10
CA TYR A 467 12.84 0.79 13.02
C TYR A 467 14.17 0.55 12.30
N ASP A 468 14.51 -0.71 12.11
CA ASP A 468 15.61 -1.18 11.26
C ASP A 468 15.13 -2.34 10.39
N PHE A 469 15.02 -2.12 9.09
CA PHE A 469 14.58 -3.15 8.13
C PHE A 469 15.50 -4.39 8.13
N ASN A 470 16.77 -4.23 8.44
CA ASN A 470 17.74 -5.33 8.46
C ASN A 470 17.72 -6.16 9.75
N SER A 471 16.93 -5.73 10.74
CA SER A 471 16.78 -6.42 12.02
C SER A 471 15.53 -7.29 12.04
N ASP A 472 15.70 -8.61 12.25
CA ASP A 472 14.58 -9.54 12.46
C ASP A 472 13.78 -9.21 13.73
N ASN A 473 14.33 -8.42 14.65
CA ASN A 473 13.62 -7.96 15.84
C ASN A 473 12.42 -7.05 15.52
N CYS A 474 12.45 -6.34 14.39
CA CYS A 474 11.40 -5.43 13.95
C CYS A 474 10.36 -6.10 13.06
N LYS A 475 10.49 -7.40 12.78
CA LYS A 475 9.71 -8.11 11.78
C LYS A 475 8.81 -9.16 12.41
N TRP A 476 7.58 -9.22 11.88
CA TRP A 476 6.52 -10.06 12.40
C TRP A 476 5.83 -10.83 11.28
N ARG A 477 5.21 -11.95 11.65
CA ARG A 477 4.33 -12.75 10.79
C ARG A 477 3.00 -12.96 11.51
N PHE A 478 1.94 -12.97 10.74
CA PHE A 478 0.60 -13.26 11.25
C PHE A 478 0.17 -14.63 10.75
N ARG A 479 -0.12 -15.51 11.68
CA ARG A 479 -0.60 -16.85 11.37
C ARG A 479 -2.06 -16.98 11.83
N LYS A 480 -2.93 -17.43 10.94
CA LYS A 480 -4.29 -17.79 11.34
C LYS A 480 -4.25 -19.07 12.16
N PRO A 481 -4.92 -19.11 13.34
CA PRO A 481 -4.96 -20.27 14.22
C PRO A 481 -5.60 -21.48 13.57
#